data_712010ed886ab86c75b367170c579821
#
_entry.id   712010ed886ab86c75b367170c579821
#
_cell.length_a   1.000
_cell.length_b   1.000
_cell.length_c   1.000
_cell.angle_alpha   90.00
_cell.angle_beta   90.00
_cell.angle_gamma   90.00
#
_symmetry.space_group_name_H-M   'P 1'
#
loop_
_entity.id
_entity.type
_entity.pdbx_description
1 polymer ?
#
loop_
_entity_poly.entity_id
_entity_poly.type
_entity_poly.pdbx_seq_one_letter_code
_entity_poly.pdbx_strand_id
1 'polypeptide(L)'
;MHVLRPLYVVLAIAGIIFIGRTFMVPKDFGVHERGYMYGWYRAGNVEEWKAVKVKYQGKEYCKDCHAEQERQVLSSPHKIIECENCHGPALEHPAEPTKLLIDRTRELCLRCHTYLSYPTSKRSEIKGIDPDRHNPGLECVGCHKPHQASRPR
;
A
#
# COMPACT_ATOMS: atom_id res chain seq x y z
N MET A 1 33.85 -50.33 -16.22
CA MET A 1 33.79 -49.03 -15.52
C MET A 1 32.77 -48.02 -16.10
N HIS A 2 32.11 -48.27 -17.22
CA HIS A 2 31.16 -47.31 -17.85
C HIS A 2 29.73 -47.39 -17.27
N VAL A 3 29.34 -48.53 -16.69
CA VAL A 3 27.98 -48.79 -16.19
C VAL A 3 27.59 -47.87 -15.02
N LEU A 4 28.54 -47.39 -14.22
CA LEU A 4 28.28 -46.55 -13.05
C LEU A 4 28.30 -45.04 -13.36
N ARG A 5 28.65 -44.60 -14.57
CA ARG A 5 28.68 -43.20 -14.94
C ARG A 5 27.35 -42.45 -14.71
N PRO A 6 26.19 -43.03 -15.10
CA PRO A 6 24.91 -42.37 -14.84
C PRO A 6 24.64 -42.16 -13.34
N LEU A 7 25.04 -43.15 -12.52
CA LEU A 7 24.89 -43.06 -11.06
C LEU A 7 25.70 -41.89 -10.48
N TYR A 8 26.96 -41.72 -10.90
CA TYR A 8 27.79 -40.61 -10.45
C TYR A 8 27.22 -39.26 -10.86
N VAL A 9 26.63 -39.13 -12.05
CA VAL A 9 25.96 -37.90 -12.49
C VAL A 9 24.76 -37.61 -11.62
N VAL A 10 23.91 -38.58 -11.33
CA VAL A 10 22.73 -38.41 -10.46
C VAL A 10 23.16 -38.01 -9.03
N LEU A 11 24.19 -38.65 -8.48
CA LEU A 11 24.69 -38.31 -7.14
C LEU A 11 25.31 -36.91 -7.12
N ALA A 12 26.00 -36.50 -8.17
CA ALA A 12 26.55 -35.13 -8.27
C ALA A 12 25.43 -34.10 -8.33
N ILE A 13 24.39 -34.30 -9.12
CA ILE A 13 23.23 -33.41 -9.20
C ILE A 13 22.52 -33.35 -7.85
N ALA A 14 22.25 -34.49 -7.20
CA ALA A 14 21.66 -34.55 -5.88
C ALA A 14 22.50 -33.80 -4.84
N GLY A 15 23.82 -33.96 -4.88
CA GLY A 15 24.75 -33.23 -4.02
C GLY A 15 24.68 -31.71 -4.23
N ILE A 16 24.67 -31.25 -5.48
CA ILE A 16 24.54 -29.84 -5.82
C ILE A 16 23.21 -29.28 -5.31
N ILE A 17 22.11 -30.00 -5.51
CA ILE A 17 20.79 -29.59 -5.01
C ILE A 17 20.79 -29.50 -3.49
N PHE A 18 21.35 -30.50 -2.81
CA PHE A 18 21.41 -30.52 -1.35
C PHE A 18 22.23 -29.36 -0.80
N ILE A 19 23.42 -29.12 -1.37
CA ILE A 19 24.28 -28.00 -1.01
C ILE A 19 23.57 -26.66 -1.31
N GLY A 20 23.01 -26.49 -2.50
CA GLY A 20 22.28 -25.28 -2.87
C GLY A 20 21.12 -25.00 -1.90
N ARG A 21 20.38 -26.04 -1.51
CA ARG A 21 19.30 -25.94 -0.52
C ARG A 21 19.79 -25.35 0.82
N THR A 22 20.96 -25.77 1.32
CA THR A 22 21.46 -25.28 2.62
C THR A 22 21.78 -23.78 2.63
N PHE A 23 22.09 -23.22 1.46
CA PHE A 23 22.37 -21.77 1.33
C PHE A 23 21.14 -20.95 0.95
N MET A 24 20.21 -21.52 0.19
CA MET A 24 19.07 -20.78 -0.37
C MET A 24 17.79 -20.86 0.48
N VAL A 25 17.60 -21.93 1.24
CA VAL A 25 16.39 -22.14 2.03
C VAL A 25 16.62 -21.66 3.47
N PRO A 26 15.84 -20.70 3.98
CA PRO A 26 15.92 -20.27 5.36
C PRO A 26 15.72 -21.41 6.34
N LYS A 27 16.41 -21.36 7.49
CA LYS A 27 16.38 -22.44 8.50
C LYS A 27 14.99 -22.64 9.12
N ASP A 28 14.17 -21.61 9.11
CA ASP A 28 12.81 -21.57 9.64
C ASP A 28 11.75 -21.93 8.60
N PHE A 29 12.16 -22.31 7.37
CA PHE A 29 11.24 -22.77 6.33
C PHE A 29 10.91 -24.24 6.51
N GLY A 30 9.62 -24.57 6.61
CA GLY A 30 9.16 -25.93 6.77
C GLY A 30 7.66 -26.05 6.95
N VAL A 31 7.23 -27.24 7.39
CA VAL A 31 5.83 -27.51 7.76
C VAL A 31 5.63 -27.14 9.22
N HIS A 32 4.62 -26.31 9.49
CA HIS A 32 4.26 -25.84 10.82
C HIS A 32 2.75 -25.98 11.05
N GLU A 33 2.30 -25.90 12.31
CA GLU A 33 0.90 -26.09 12.69
C GLU A 33 -0.06 -25.05 12.08
N ARG A 34 0.44 -23.83 11.86
CA ARG A 34 -0.32 -22.74 11.27
C ARG A 34 0.35 -22.30 9.98
N GLY A 35 -0.42 -22.15 8.92
CA GLY A 35 0.12 -21.69 7.66
C GLY A 35 -0.88 -21.73 6.54
N TYR A 36 -0.38 -21.56 5.36
CA TYR A 36 -1.14 -21.69 4.12
C TYR A 36 -1.64 -23.12 3.93
N MET A 37 -2.50 -23.32 2.95
CA MET A 37 -3.19 -24.59 2.66
C MET A 37 -2.31 -25.85 2.78
N TYR A 38 -1.01 -25.74 2.51
CA TYR A 38 -0.07 -26.87 2.55
C TYR A 38 0.85 -26.89 3.78
N GLY A 39 0.68 -25.94 4.70
CA GLY A 39 1.51 -25.85 5.91
C GLY A 39 2.98 -25.47 5.68
N TRP A 40 3.41 -25.23 4.45
CA TRP A 40 4.79 -24.84 4.12
C TRP A 40 4.94 -23.32 4.15
N TYR A 41 5.72 -22.82 5.11
CA TYR A 41 6.03 -21.39 5.21
C TYR A 41 7.26 -21.13 6.10
N ARG A 42 7.71 -19.87 6.14
CA ARG A 42 8.73 -19.42 7.08
C ARG A 42 8.07 -19.08 8.42
N ALA A 43 8.47 -19.79 9.49
CA ALA A 43 7.90 -19.56 10.82
C ALA A 43 8.16 -18.13 11.34
N GLY A 44 9.35 -17.58 11.08
CA GLY A 44 9.75 -16.24 11.51
C GLY A 44 9.06 -15.10 10.77
N ASN A 45 8.40 -15.37 9.63
CA ASN A 45 7.80 -14.33 8.78
C ASN A 45 6.75 -13.46 9.52
N VAL A 46 5.98 -14.05 10.41
CA VAL A 46 4.95 -13.32 11.19
C VAL A 46 5.60 -12.30 12.12
N GLU A 47 6.66 -12.71 12.80
CA GLU A 47 7.38 -11.82 13.73
C GLU A 47 8.17 -10.73 12.97
N GLU A 48 8.73 -11.06 11.81
CA GLU A 48 9.35 -10.07 10.93
C GLU A 48 8.33 -8.99 10.51
N TRP A 49 7.11 -9.39 10.13
CA TRP A 49 6.04 -8.43 9.79
C TRP A 49 5.59 -7.60 10.99
N LYS A 50 5.47 -8.19 12.17
CA LYS A 50 5.12 -7.47 13.40
C LYS A 50 6.20 -6.46 13.79
N ALA A 51 7.46 -6.75 13.49
CA ALA A 51 8.59 -5.86 13.77
C ALA A 51 8.69 -4.67 12.79
N VAL A 52 7.95 -4.69 11.68
CA VAL A 52 7.93 -3.57 10.73
C VAL A 52 7.29 -2.36 11.39
N LYS A 53 8.01 -1.24 11.39
CA LYS A 53 7.50 0.02 11.94
C LYS A 53 6.27 0.49 11.16
N VAL A 54 5.19 0.76 11.88
CA VAL A 54 3.97 1.30 11.29
C VAL A 54 4.23 2.69 10.74
N LYS A 55 3.88 2.91 9.48
CA LYS A 55 4.04 4.21 8.80
C LYS A 55 2.77 5.04 8.82
N TYR A 56 1.62 4.38 8.75
CA TYR A 56 0.30 5.01 8.69
C TYR A 56 -0.38 4.87 10.05
N GLN A 57 -0.86 5.98 10.58
CA GLN A 57 -1.43 6.05 11.92
C GLN A 57 -2.97 6.11 11.92
N GLY A 58 -3.56 6.53 10.79
CA GLY A 58 -5.00 6.68 10.64
C GLY A 58 -5.58 7.98 11.22
N LYS A 59 -6.87 8.21 10.96
CA LYS A 59 -7.58 9.46 11.36
C LYS A 59 -7.56 9.71 12.86
N GLU A 60 -7.70 8.65 13.64
CA GLU A 60 -7.77 8.76 15.11
C GLU A 60 -6.52 9.43 15.69
N TYR A 61 -5.37 9.15 15.11
CA TYR A 61 -4.11 9.80 15.48
C TYR A 61 -4.09 11.29 15.12
N CYS A 62 -4.68 11.66 13.98
CA CYS A 62 -4.67 13.04 13.49
C CYS A 62 -5.63 13.95 14.25
N LYS A 63 -6.78 13.43 14.69
CA LYS A 63 -7.88 14.22 15.25
C LYS A 63 -7.50 14.97 16.53
N ASP A 64 -6.59 14.44 17.34
CA ASP A 64 -6.22 15.03 18.63
C ASP A 64 -5.64 16.45 18.46
N CYS A 65 -4.98 16.73 17.35
CA CYS A 65 -4.45 18.05 17.02
C CYS A 65 -5.19 18.73 15.87
N HIS A 66 -5.84 17.98 14.97
CA HIS A 66 -6.47 18.48 13.75
C HIS A 66 -7.99 18.26 13.73
N ALA A 67 -8.65 18.43 14.89
CA ALA A 67 -10.09 18.18 15.07
C ALA A 67 -10.99 18.98 14.11
N GLU A 68 -10.60 20.20 13.74
CA GLU A 68 -11.39 21.02 12.81
C GLU A 68 -11.34 20.44 11.39
N GLN A 69 -10.16 20.01 10.93
CA GLN A 69 -9.98 19.41 9.61
C GLN A 69 -10.72 18.07 9.54
N GLU A 70 -10.63 17.26 10.59
CA GLU A 70 -11.39 16.01 10.69
C GLU A 70 -12.90 16.27 10.56
N ARG A 71 -13.44 17.22 11.32
CA ARG A 71 -14.88 17.56 11.29
C ARG A 71 -15.32 17.98 9.88
N GLN A 72 -14.51 18.77 9.18
CA GLN A 72 -14.80 19.17 7.81
C GLN A 72 -14.85 17.97 6.87
N VAL A 73 -13.87 17.06 6.98
CA VAL A 73 -13.82 15.85 6.16
C VAL A 73 -15.00 14.92 6.47
N LEU A 74 -15.32 14.71 7.75
CA LEU A 74 -16.45 13.85 8.17
C LEU A 74 -17.80 14.37 7.68
N SER A 75 -17.97 15.68 7.53
CA SER A 75 -19.17 16.32 6.99
C SER A 75 -19.22 16.32 5.46
N SER A 76 -18.20 15.82 4.77
CA SER A 76 -18.05 15.84 3.32
C SER A 76 -18.17 14.46 2.69
N PRO A 77 -18.32 14.35 1.36
CA PRO A 77 -18.22 13.08 0.65
C PRO A 77 -16.87 12.34 0.86
N HIS A 78 -15.82 13.04 1.25
CA HIS A 78 -14.51 12.45 1.55
C HIS A 78 -14.41 11.78 2.95
N LYS A 79 -15.52 11.68 3.68
CA LYS A 79 -15.57 11.09 5.03
C LYS A 79 -14.96 9.67 5.15
N ILE A 80 -14.94 8.93 4.06
CA ILE A 80 -14.37 7.57 3.98
C ILE A 80 -12.86 7.53 3.70
N ILE A 81 -12.27 8.69 3.38
CA ILE A 81 -10.86 8.78 3.00
C ILE A 81 -10.02 9.07 4.24
N GLU A 82 -8.91 8.36 4.41
CA GLU A 82 -7.95 8.64 5.46
C GLU A 82 -7.13 9.90 5.15
N CYS A 83 -6.74 10.64 6.19
CA CYS A 83 -5.96 11.87 6.05
C CYS A 83 -4.66 11.63 5.27
N GLU A 84 -4.03 10.52 5.57
CA GLU A 84 -2.74 10.11 5.00
C GLU A 84 -2.80 9.75 3.51
N ASN A 85 -4.00 9.55 2.94
CA ASN A 85 -4.13 9.34 1.49
C ASN A 85 -3.73 10.58 0.68
N CYS A 86 -3.85 11.76 1.29
CA CYS A 86 -3.47 13.04 0.67
C CYS A 86 -2.22 13.66 1.31
N HIS A 87 -2.02 13.43 2.60
CA HIS A 87 -0.92 14.01 3.37
C HIS A 87 0.30 13.09 3.49
N GLY A 88 0.21 11.87 2.97
CA GLY A 88 1.26 10.86 3.13
C GLY A 88 1.33 10.29 4.55
N PRO A 89 2.21 9.32 4.79
CA PRO A 89 2.31 8.63 6.06
C PRO A 89 2.73 9.56 7.19
N ALA A 90 2.03 9.50 8.30
CA ALA A 90 2.31 10.34 9.45
C ALA A 90 3.65 10.01 10.12
N LEU A 91 4.10 8.75 10.05
CA LEU A 91 5.33 8.29 10.71
C LEU A 91 5.28 8.62 12.22
N GLU A 92 6.17 9.48 12.68
CA GLU A 92 6.23 10.00 14.06
C GLU A 92 5.81 11.47 14.16
N HIS A 93 5.10 11.99 13.12
CA HIS A 93 4.56 13.36 13.18
C HIS A 93 3.81 13.56 14.52
N PRO A 94 3.98 14.68 15.24
CA PRO A 94 4.68 15.91 14.86
C PRO A 94 6.19 15.95 15.18
N ALA A 95 6.75 14.90 15.75
CA ALA A 95 8.18 14.89 16.07
C ALA A 95 9.04 14.80 14.80
N GLU A 96 8.78 13.79 13.96
CA GLU A 96 9.50 13.59 12.69
C GLU A 96 8.58 12.92 11.66
N PRO A 97 8.25 13.59 10.57
CA PRO A 97 8.54 14.98 10.23
C PRO A 97 7.67 15.98 11.04
N THR A 98 8.18 17.15 11.30
CA THR A 98 7.40 18.23 11.95
C THR A 98 6.22 18.70 11.11
N LYS A 99 6.29 18.53 9.81
CA LYS A 99 5.23 18.87 8.85
C LYS A 99 5.17 17.83 7.74
N LEU A 100 3.98 17.29 7.53
CA LEU A 100 3.74 16.37 6.42
C LEU A 100 3.76 17.10 5.07
N LEU A 101 4.30 16.43 4.05
CA LEU A 101 4.21 16.91 2.68
C LEU A 101 2.78 16.74 2.18
N ILE A 102 2.23 17.80 1.62
CA ILE A 102 0.90 17.77 1.01
C ILE A 102 1.09 17.62 -0.49
N ASP A 103 0.66 16.47 -1.02
CA ASP A 103 0.59 16.31 -2.46
C ASP A 103 -0.59 17.14 -3.00
N ARG A 104 -0.29 18.17 -3.78
CA ARG A 104 -1.28 19.05 -4.43
C ARG A 104 -1.43 18.76 -5.91
N THR A 105 -0.70 17.77 -6.40
CA THR A 105 -0.72 17.44 -7.82
C THR A 105 -2.12 17.07 -8.28
N ARG A 106 -2.40 17.36 -9.53
CA ARG A 106 -3.64 16.99 -10.20
C ARG A 106 -3.84 15.48 -10.20
N GLU A 107 -2.76 14.73 -10.35
CA GLU A 107 -2.69 13.28 -10.39
C GLU A 107 -3.24 12.65 -9.11
N LEU A 108 -2.99 13.24 -7.95
CA LEU A 108 -3.56 12.75 -6.69
C LEU A 108 -5.09 12.68 -6.75
N CYS A 109 -5.73 13.73 -7.22
CA CYS A 109 -7.18 13.81 -7.35
C CYS A 109 -7.70 12.87 -8.45
N LEU A 110 -6.99 12.82 -9.56
CA LEU A 110 -7.38 12.00 -10.72
C LEU A 110 -7.32 10.50 -10.45
N ARG A 111 -6.56 10.03 -9.47
CA ARG A 111 -6.61 8.62 -9.04
C ARG A 111 -8.03 8.14 -8.76
N CYS A 112 -8.88 9.03 -8.24
CA CYS A 112 -10.28 8.72 -7.93
C CYS A 112 -11.26 9.42 -8.86
N HIS A 113 -10.96 10.64 -9.34
CA HIS A 113 -11.88 11.50 -10.08
C HIS A 113 -11.71 11.44 -11.59
N THR A 114 -10.80 10.63 -12.14
CA THR A 114 -10.83 10.34 -13.58
C THR A 114 -11.99 9.42 -13.88
N TYR A 115 -12.76 9.76 -14.91
CA TYR A 115 -13.84 8.90 -15.40
C TYR A 115 -13.26 7.56 -15.88
N LEU A 116 -13.78 6.47 -15.37
CA LEU A 116 -13.44 5.12 -15.79
C LEU A 116 -14.70 4.40 -16.27
N SER A 117 -14.63 3.88 -17.47
CA SER A 117 -15.74 3.16 -18.12
C SER A 117 -15.97 1.72 -17.61
N TYR A 118 -15.19 1.27 -16.63
CA TYR A 118 -15.32 -0.09 -16.08
C TYR A 118 -16.49 -0.19 -15.09
N PRO A 119 -17.62 -0.83 -15.45
CA PRO A 119 -18.81 -0.87 -14.59
C PRO A 119 -18.60 -1.65 -13.29
N THR A 120 -17.69 -2.63 -13.27
CA THR A 120 -17.40 -3.46 -12.09
C THR A 120 -16.55 -2.75 -11.03
N SER A 121 -15.91 -1.62 -11.37
CA SER A 121 -15.05 -0.87 -10.44
C SER A 121 -15.81 -0.01 -9.44
N LYS A 122 -17.13 0.17 -9.62
CA LYS A 122 -17.98 1.14 -8.90
C LYS A 122 -17.46 2.59 -8.95
N ARG A 123 -16.50 2.88 -9.82
CA ARG A 123 -15.96 4.23 -10.01
C ARG A 123 -16.99 5.20 -10.60
N SER A 124 -18.05 4.68 -11.22
CA SER A 124 -19.18 5.48 -11.66
C SER A 124 -19.98 6.14 -10.53
N GLU A 125 -19.85 5.65 -9.29
CA GLU A 125 -20.46 6.26 -8.11
C GLU A 125 -19.71 7.53 -7.66
N ILE A 126 -18.44 7.67 -8.05
CA ILE A 126 -17.62 8.84 -7.78
C ILE A 126 -17.81 9.83 -8.94
N LYS A 127 -18.02 11.10 -8.62
CA LYS A 127 -18.09 12.15 -9.63
C LYS A 127 -16.77 12.25 -10.37
N GLY A 128 -16.72 11.72 -11.58
CA GLY A 128 -15.57 11.74 -12.46
C GLY A 128 -15.54 12.99 -13.35
N ILE A 129 -14.37 13.31 -13.81
CA ILE A 129 -14.11 14.36 -14.80
C ILE A 129 -13.31 13.80 -15.98
N ASP A 130 -13.41 14.48 -17.10
CA ASP A 130 -12.49 14.33 -18.21
C ASP A 130 -11.27 15.23 -17.95
N PRO A 131 -10.06 14.66 -17.73
CA PRO A 131 -8.89 15.45 -17.40
C PRO A 131 -8.49 16.45 -18.48
N ASP A 132 -8.75 16.14 -19.75
CA ASP A 132 -8.35 16.97 -20.87
C ASP A 132 -9.31 18.14 -21.11
N ARG A 133 -10.53 18.05 -20.57
CA ARG A 133 -11.57 19.07 -20.73
C ARG A 133 -11.82 19.92 -19.48
N HIS A 134 -11.53 19.37 -18.30
CA HIS A 134 -11.74 20.08 -17.03
C HIS A 134 -10.49 20.79 -16.58
N ASN A 135 -10.33 22.05 -17.03
CA ASN A 135 -9.23 22.93 -16.63
C ASN A 135 -7.86 22.25 -16.66
N PRO A 136 -7.40 21.78 -17.83
CA PRO A 136 -6.12 21.07 -17.95
C PRO A 136 -4.96 21.95 -17.49
N GLY A 137 -3.98 21.34 -16.81
CA GLY A 137 -2.77 22.02 -16.34
C GLY A 137 -2.92 22.81 -15.03
N LEU A 138 -4.13 22.94 -14.47
CA LEU A 138 -4.35 23.61 -13.19
C LEU A 138 -4.45 22.61 -12.04
N GLU A 139 -3.93 23.00 -10.88
CA GLU A 139 -4.13 22.24 -9.63
C GLU A 139 -5.60 22.30 -9.19
N CYS A 140 -6.15 21.15 -8.83
CA CYS A 140 -7.55 21.05 -8.39
C CYS A 140 -7.84 21.89 -7.14
N VAL A 141 -6.87 21.98 -6.23
CA VAL A 141 -6.99 22.72 -4.97
C VAL A 141 -7.06 24.23 -5.17
N GLY A 142 -6.73 24.75 -6.34
CA GLY A 142 -6.93 26.15 -6.68
C GLY A 142 -8.40 26.57 -6.72
N CYS A 143 -9.29 25.64 -7.05
CA CYS A 143 -10.74 25.89 -7.14
C CYS A 143 -11.55 25.04 -6.13
N HIS A 144 -11.07 23.88 -5.74
CA HIS A 144 -11.77 22.95 -4.85
C HIS A 144 -11.17 22.95 -3.45
N LYS A 145 -12.03 22.73 -2.44
CA LYS A 145 -11.63 22.58 -1.04
C LYS A 145 -11.69 21.08 -0.66
N PRO A 146 -10.56 20.37 -0.63
CA PRO A 146 -10.56 18.90 -0.43
C PRO A 146 -11.21 18.44 0.88
N HIS A 147 -11.02 19.17 1.98
CA HIS A 147 -11.61 18.83 3.26
C HIS A 147 -13.14 18.99 3.27
N GLN A 148 -13.68 19.92 2.50
CA GLN A 148 -15.12 20.17 2.43
C GLN A 148 -15.75 19.53 1.18
N ALA A 149 -14.95 19.08 0.22
CA ALA A 149 -15.37 18.50 -1.06
C ALA A 149 -16.57 19.24 -1.70
N SER A 150 -16.64 20.55 -1.52
CA SER A 150 -17.70 21.41 -2.02
C SER A 150 -17.49 21.73 -3.51
N ARG A 151 -18.60 22.01 -4.22
CA ARG A 151 -18.50 22.57 -5.56
C ARG A 151 -17.74 23.90 -5.51
N PRO A 152 -16.96 24.23 -6.55
CA PRO A 152 -16.39 25.59 -6.66
C PRO A 152 -17.51 26.62 -6.63
N ARG A 153 -17.22 27.74 -6.02
CA ARG A 153 -18.13 28.90 -6.06
C ARG A 153 -18.11 29.56 -7.42
#